data_9a821b42c52fb6d0abe85bdcc8c96f81
#
_entry.id   9a821b42c52fb6d0abe85bdcc8c96f81
#
_cell.length_a   1.000
_cell.length_b   1.000
_cell.length_c   1.000
_cell.angle_alpha   90.00
_cell.angle_beta   90.00
_cell.angle_gamma   90.00
#
_symmetry.space_group_name_H-M   'P 1'
#
loop_
_entity.id
_entity.type
_entity.pdbx_description
1 polymer ?
#
loop_
_entity_poly.entity_id
_entity_poly.type
_entity_poly.pdbx_seq_one_letter_code
_entity_poly.pdbx_strand_id
1 'polypeptide(L)'
;MKRSPYKQWKREALESMSYRQQELFDALVEWRKTTAQEIGKPAFVVFTDRTLVEIAYYCPQTSKDLAGIHGIGQAKLQTYGADVLRVVQENLA
;
A
#
# COMPACT_ATOMS: atom_id res chain seq x y z
N MET A 1 2.22 25.62 -14.04
CA MET A 1 2.76 24.90 -12.89
C MET A 1 3.03 23.45 -13.24
N LYS A 2 4.26 23.00 -13.08
CA LYS A 2 4.61 21.61 -13.40
C LYS A 2 4.13 20.69 -12.29
N ARG A 3 3.43 19.61 -12.66
CA ARG A 3 3.08 18.55 -11.73
C ARG A 3 4.32 17.71 -11.44
N SER A 4 4.48 17.23 -10.21
CA SER A 4 5.56 16.31 -9.92
C SER A 4 5.29 14.97 -10.65
N PRO A 5 6.34 14.30 -11.16
CA PRO A 5 6.17 12.99 -11.81
C PRO A 5 5.44 11.97 -10.92
N TYR A 6 5.66 12.05 -9.61
CA TYR A 6 5.00 11.17 -8.65
C TYR A 6 3.48 11.37 -8.63
N LYS A 7 3.00 12.62 -8.60
CA LYS A 7 1.57 12.91 -8.55
C LYS A 7 0.87 12.44 -9.84
N GLN A 8 1.52 12.64 -10.97
CA GLN A 8 1.00 12.18 -12.25
C GLN A 8 0.93 10.65 -12.29
N TRP A 9 2.00 9.98 -11.89
CA TRP A 9 2.07 8.53 -11.83
C TRP A 9 0.96 7.96 -10.93
N LYS A 10 0.79 8.54 -9.74
CA LYS A 10 -0.23 8.10 -8.78
C LYS A 10 -1.63 8.19 -9.37
N ARG A 11 -1.94 9.33 -10.00
CA ARG A 11 -3.25 9.52 -10.61
C ARG A 11 -3.49 8.52 -11.73
N GLU A 12 -2.51 8.34 -12.62
CA GLU A 12 -2.61 7.39 -13.71
C GLU A 12 -2.80 5.96 -13.20
N ALA A 13 -2.05 5.58 -12.17
CA ALA A 13 -2.16 4.26 -11.56
C ALA A 13 -3.57 4.05 -10.98
N LEU A 14 -4.08 5.03 -10.23
CA LEU A 14 -5.41 4.94 -9.64
C LEU A 14 -6.52 4.88 -10.71
N GLU A 15 -6.38 5.66 -11.77
CA GLU A 15 -7.33 5.66 -12.88
C GLU A 15 -7.36 4.32 -13.63
N SER A 16 -6.21 3.63 -13.69
CA SER A 16 -6.11 2.33 -14.38
C SER A 16 -6.50 1.15 -13.51
N MET A 17 -6.75 1.37 -12.22
CA MET A 17 -7.12 0.29 -11.31
C MET A 17 -8.56 -0.17 -11.53
N SER A 18 -8.77 -1.48 -11.38
CA SER A 18 -10.10 -2.05 -11.31
C SER A 18 -10.81 -1.60 -10.02
N TYR A 19 -12.11 -1.81 -9.96
CA TYR A 19 -12.89 -1.51 -8.75
C TYR A 19 -12.31 -2.23 -7.52
N ARG A 20 -11.94 -3.51 -7.67
CA ARG A 20 -11.37 -4.28 -6.56
C ARG A 20 -10.02 -3.74 -6.11
N GLN A 21 -9.18 -3.29 -7.05
CA GLN A 21 -7.89 -2.68 -6.70
C GLN A 21 -8.11 -1.36 -5.95
N GLN A 22 -9.10 -0.57 -6.34
CA GLN A 22 -9.44 0.66 -5.64
C GLN A 22 -9.96 0.37 -4.23
N GLU A 23 -10.78 -0.64 -4.06
CA GLU A 23 -11.23 -1.07 -2.74
C GLU A 23 -10.07 -1.53 -1.87
N LEU A 24 -9.14 -2.27 -2.44
CA LEU A 24 -7.93 -2.69 -1.73
C LEU A 24 -7.11 -1.47 -1.31
N PHE A 25 -6.94 -0.50 -2.20
CA PHE A 25 -6.24 0.74 -1.86
C PHE A 25 -6.90 1.44 -0.67
N ASP A 26 -8.22 1.58 -0.68
CA ASP A 26 -8.96 2.22 0.40
C ASP A 26 -8.80 1.45 1.72
N ALA A 27 -8.84 0.12 1.67
CA ALA A 27 -8.62 -0.72 2.84
C ALA A 27 -7.21 -0.56 3.40
N LEU A 28 -6.20 -0.45 2.53
CA LEU A 28 -4.82 -0.23 2.95
C LEU A 28 -4.63 1.15 3.58
N VAL A 29 -5.29 2.18 3.04
CA VAL A 29 -5.25 3.53 3.63
C VAL A 29 -5.84 3.50 5.04
N GLU A 30 -6.95 2.82 5.23
CA GLU A 30 -7.59 2.71 6.55
C GLU A 30 -6.71 1.90 7.52
N TRP A 31 -6.14 0.79 7.06
CA TRP A 31 -5.21 -0.01 7.86
C TRP A 31 -4.00 0.82 8.28
N ARG A 32 -3.41 1.57 7.34
CA ARG A 32 -2.25 2.43 7.65
C ARG A 32 -2.60 3.48 8.70
N LYS A 33 -3.77 4.10 8.57
CA LYS A 33 -4.24 5.11 9.51
C LYS A 33 -4.33 4.54 10.93
N THR A 34 -4.97 3.39 11.07
CA THR A 34 -5.11 2.72 12.35
C THR A 34 -3.76 2.34 12.94
N THR A 35 -2.89 1.77 12.11
CA THR A 35 -1.55 1.35 12.54
C THR A 35 -0.72 2.55 12.98
N ALA A 36 -0.76 3.65 12.24
CA ALA A 36 -0.03 4.87 12.59
C ALA A 36 -0.53 5.46 13.91
N GLN A 37 -1.83 5.45 14.15
CA GLN A 37 -2.41 5.90 15.41
C GLN A 37 -1.93 5.04 16.58
N GLU A 38 -1.88 3.72 16.40
CA GLU A 38 -1.43 2.80 17.43
C GLU A 38 0.03 3.04 17.84
N ILE A 39 0.88 3.38 16.89
CA ILE A 39 2.29 3.63 17.18
C ILE A 39 2.60 5.10 17.46
N GLY A 40 1.60 5.98 17.37
CA GLY A 40 1.75 7.41 17.64
C GLY A 40 2.64 8.14 16.66
N LYS A 41 2.62 7.73 15.38
CA LYS A 41 3.47 8.29 14.33
C LYS A 41 2.65 8.76 13.14
N PRO A 42 3.18 9.66 12.30
CA PRO A 42 2.52 10.01 11.03
C PRO A 42 2.37 8.80 10.12
N ALA A 43 1.32 8.82 9.29
CA ALA A 43 1.01 7.71 8.40
C ALA A 43 2.17 7.30 7.50
N PHE A 44 2.94 8.27 6.98
CA PHE A 44 4.05 7.97 6.06
C PHE A 44 5.18 7.18 6.72
N VAL A 45 5.25 7.17 8.06
CA VAL A 45 6.25 6.36 8.78
C VAL A 45 5.94 4.87 8.63
N VAL A 46 4.66 4.51 8.53
CA VAL A 46 4.26 3.12 8.26
C VAL A 46 4.59 2.78 6.80
N PHE A 47 3.92 3.45 5.86
CA PHE A 47 4.17 3.34 4.43
C PHE A 47 3.83 4.66 3.76
N THR A 48 4.54 4.98 2.67
CA THR A 48 4.19 6.12 1.83
C THR A 48 2.98 5.78 0.95
N ASP A 49 2.33 6.80 0.39
CA ASP A 49 1.23 6.60 -0.56
C ASP A 49 1.68 5.75 -1.74
N ARG A 50 2.89 5.97 -2.24
CA ARG A 50 3.43 5.20 -3.37
C ARG A 50 3.45 3.71 -3.06
N THR A 51 3.90 3.34 -1.86
CA THR A 51 3.93 1.94 -1.44
C THR A 51 2.52 1.35 -1.46
N LEU A 52 1.53 2.07 -0.90
CA LEU A 52 0.15 1.58 -0.88
C LEU A 52 -0.46 1.45 -2.27
N VAL A 53 -0.16 2.40 -3.16
CA VAL A 53 -0.62 2.34 -4.55
C VAL A 53 -0.05 1.10 -5.23
N GLU A 54 1.25 0.82 -5.04
CA GLU A 54 1.88 -0.35 -5.65
C GLU A 54 1.30 -1.65 -5.10
N ILE A 55 1.07 -1.74 -3.80
CA ILE A 55 0.44 -2.93 -3.20
C ILE A 55 -0.94 -3.16 -3.83
N ALA A 56 -1.75 -2.12 -3.94
CA ALA A 56 -3.09 -2.23 -4.51
C ALA A 56 -3.06 -2.61 -5.99
N TYR A 57 -2.09 -2.08 -6.73
CA TYR A 57 -1.95 -2.34 -8.16
C TYR A 57 -1.48 -3.76 -8.44
N TYR A 58 -0.42 -4.21 -7.76
CA TYR A 58 0.19 -5.51 -8.02
C TYR A 58 -0.43 -6.66 -7.22
N CYS A 59 -1.14 -6.38 -6.15
CA CYS A 59 -1.83 -7.37 -5.31
C CYS A 59 -0.92 -8.52 -4.89
N PRO A 60 0.20 -8.24 -4.19
CA PRO A 60 1.11 -9.29 -3.76
C PRO A 60 0.40 -10.26 -2.81
N GLN A 61 0.61 -11.56 -2.99
CA GLN A 61 -0.03 -12.59 -2.18
C GLN A 61 0.94 -13.39 -1.32
N THR A 62 2.23 -13.17 -1.50
CA THR A 62 3.28 -13.85 -0.73
C THR A 62 4.25 -12.82 -0.16
N SER A 63 4.98 -13.21 0.88
CA SER A 63 6.04 -12.35 1.45
C SER A 63 7.10 -12.01 0.41
N LYS A 64 7.42 -12.96 -0.47
CA LYS A 64 8.40 -12.74 -1.54
C LYS A 64 7.91 -11.66 -2.51
N ASP A 65 6.66 -11.73 -2.93
CA ASP A 65 6.07 -10.75 -3.84
C ASP A 65 6.01 -9.37 -3.15
N LEU A 66 5.60 -9.36 -1.88
CA LEU A 66 5.51 -8.12 -1.11
C LEU A 66 6.87 -7.46 -0.95
N ALA A 67 7.93 -8.24 -0.78
CA ALA A 67 9.29 -7.73 -0.65
C ALA A 67 9.77 -7.00 -1.91
N GLY A 68 9.17 -7.27 -3.06
CA GLY A 68 9.48 -6.59 -4.31
C GLY A 68 8.81 -5.22 -4.48
N ILE A 69 7.92 -4.84 -3.57
CA ILE A 69 7.21 -3.56 -3.65
C ILE A 69 8.11 -2.43 -3.16
N HIS A 70 8.05 -1.30 -3.86
CA HIS A 70 8.81 -0.11 -3.49
C HIS A 70 8.48 0.32 -2.05
N GLY A 71 9.51 0.57 -1.28
CA GLY A 71 9.36 1.04 0.10
C GLY A 71 9.18 -0.07 1.14
N ILE A 72 9.20 -1.34 0.73
CA ILE A 72 9.10 -2.47 1.65
C ILE A 72 10.47 -3.15 1.75
N GLY A 73 11.25 -2.69 2.75
CA GLY A 73 12.49 -3.35 3.11
C GLY A 73 12.26 -4.45 4.13
N GLN A 74 13.36 -5.10 4.54
CA GLN A 74 13.31 -6.24 5.45
C GLN A 74 12.59 -5.90 6.77
N ALA A 75 12.87 -4.74 7.35
CA ALA A 75 12.29 -4.35 8.62
C ALA A 75 10.77 -4.19 8.52
N LYS A 76 10.29 -3.51 7.49
CA LYS A 76 8.84 -3.31 7.30
C LYS A 76 8.13 -4.58 6.92
N LEU A 77 8.80 -5.46 6.16
CA LEU A 77 8.26 -6.77 5.84
C LEU A 77 8.04 -7.59 7.11
N GLN A 78 9.00 -7.58 8.03
CA GLN A 78 8.87 -8.29 9.29
C GLN A 78 7.80 -7.69 10.19
N THR A 79 7.72 -6.37 10.25
CA THR A 79 6.79 -5.68 11.16
C THR A 79 5.35 -5.70 10.64
N TYR A 80 5.16 -5.47 9.34
CA TYR A 80 3.82 -5.24 8.77
C TYR A 80 3.40 -6.25 7.72
N GLY A 81 4.31 -7.12 7.28
CA GLY A 81 4.05 -8.00 6.13
C GLY A 81 2.83 -8.89 6.30
N ALA A 82 2.68 -9.53 7.46
CA ALA A 82 1.55 -10.41 7.71
C ALA A 82 0.22 -9.66 7.68
N ASP A 83 0.17 -8.47 8.27
CA ASP A 83 -1.03 -7.65 8.28
C ASP A 83 -1.41 -7.18 6.87
N VAL A 84 -0.42 -6.73 6.10
CA VAL A 84 -0.65 -6.28 4.73
C VAL A 84 -1.18 -7.43 3.86
N LEU A 85 -0.56 -8.60 3.95
CA LEU A 85 -1.00 -9.77 3.18
C LEU A 85 -2.42 -10.19 3.56
N ARG A 86 -2.79 -10.06 4.84
CA ARG A 86 -4.16 -10.33 5.28
C ARG A 86 -5.13 -9.33 4.66
N VAL A 87 -4.81 -8.05 4.65
CA VAL A 87 -5.66 -7.02 4.03
C VAL A 87 -5.84 -7.30 2.53
N VAL A 88 -4.75 -7.64 1.84
CA VAL A 88 -4.81 -7.99 0.41
C VAL A 88 -5.75 -9.18 0.21
N GLN A 89 -5.57 -10.24 0.99
CA GLN A 89 -6.36 -11.46 0.84
C GLN A 89 -7.84 -11.22 1.13
N GLU A 90 -8.17 -10.45 2.17
CA GLU A 90 -9.55 -10.13 2.51
C GLU A 90 -10.26 -9.35 1.42
N ASN A 91 -9.54 -8.58 0.64
CA ASN A 91 -10.11 -7.74 -0.42
C ASN A 91 -10.06 -8.38 -1.81
N LEU A 92 -9.42 -9.53 -1.94
CA LEU A 92 -9.42 -10.31 -3.19
C LEU A 92 -10.43 -11.47 -3.15
N ALA A 93 -10.91 -11.80 -1.99
CA ALA A 93 -11.86 -12.91 -1.82
C ALA A 93 -13.24 -12.60 -2.41
#